data_dbab12a5f4e62db73181ea65050b4418
#
_entry.id   dbab12a5f4e62db73181ea65050b4418
#
_cell.length_a   1.000
_cell.length_b   1.000
_cell.length_c   1.000
_cell.angle_alpha   90.00
_cell.angle_beta   90.00
_cell.angle_gamma   90.00
#
_symmetry.space_group_name_H-M   'P 1'
#
loop_
_entity.id
_entity.type
_entity.pdbx_description
1 polymer ?
#
loop_
_entity_poly.entity_id
_entity_poly.type
_entity_poly.pdbx_seq_one_letter_code
_entity_poly.pdbx_strand_id
1 'polypeptide(L)' 'MATMSEETICEVVKSCAYGYTVDELAEHYGMEKADAEKFAKDHAAEISETKEHLKQEGYIE' A
#
# COMPACT_ATOMS: atom_id res chain seq x y z
N MET A 1 1.76 6.80 -18.24
CA MET A 1 1.73 5.93 -17.08
C MET A 1 0.38 5.22 -16.97
N ALA A 2 0.40 3.93 -16.77
CA ALA A 2 -0.84 3.19 -16.66
C ALA A 2 -1.56 3.56 -15.36
N THR A 3 -2.86 3.80 -15.46
CA THR A 3 -3.68 4.09 -14.30
C THR A 3 -4.00 2.78 -13.58
N MET A 4 -3.76 2.73 -12.30
CA MET A 4 -4.11 1.55 -11.52
C MET A 4 -5.63 1.44 -11.38
N SER A 5 -6.12 0.20 -11.45
CA SER A 5 -7.53 -0.04 -11.16
C SER A 5 -7.79 0.13 -9.67
N GLU A 6 -9.05 0.31 -9.29
CA GLU A 6 -9.42 0.42 -7.88
C GLU A 6 -9.02 -0.82 -7.09
N GLU A 7 -9.15 -1.98 -7.71
CA GLU A 7 -8.73 -3.24 -7.08
C GLU A 7 -7.24 -3.25 -6.78
N THR A 8 -6.42 -2.81 -7.73
CA THR A 8 -4.98 -2.75 -7.55
C THR A 8 -4.62 -1.74 -6.46
N ILE A 9 -5.29 -0.59 -6.45
CA ILE A 9 -5.07 0.44 -5.42
C ILE A 9 -5.36 -0.14 -4.04
N CYS A 10 -6.47 -0.85 -3.88
CA CYS A 10 -6.81 -1.49 -2.61
C CYS A 10 -5.78 -2.52 -2.18
N GLU A 11 -5.28 -3.31 -3.12
CA GLU A 11 -4.25 -4.31 -2.84
C GLU A 11 -2.96 -3.67 -2.37
N VAL A 12 -2.52 -2.60 -3.04
CA VAL A 12 -1.30 -1.90 -2.67
C VAL A 12 -1.45 -1.23 -1.31
N VAL A 13 -2.62 -0.63 -1.04
CA VAL A 13 -2.91 -0.03 0.26
C VAL A 13 -2.82 -1.10 1.37
N LYS A 14 -3.41 -2.27 1.14
CA LYS A 14 -3.34 -3.37 2.10
C LYS A 14 -1.90 -3.82 2.33
N SER A 15 -1.13 -3.95 1.26
CA SER A 15 0.28 -4.35 1.36
C SER A 15 1.06 -3.35 2.22
N CYS A 16 0.83 -2.05 2.01
CA CYS A 16 1.45 -1.02 2.84
C CYS A 16 1.04 -1.16 4.31
N ALA A 17 -0.23 -1.45 4.54
CA ALA A 17 -0.76 -1.63 5.90
C ALA A 17 -0.14 -2.85 6.59
N TYR A 18 0.19 -3.89 5.83
CA TYR A 18 0.88 -5.06 6.37
C TYR A 18 2.37 -4.82 6.64
N GLY A 19 2.90 -3.69 6.21
CA GLY A 19 4.28 -3.33 6.50
C GLY A 19 5.24 -3.43 5.33
N TYR A 20 4.74 -3.54 4.12
CA TYR A 20 5.59 -3.55 2.93
C TYR A 20 6.34 -2.22 2.81
N THR A 21 7.63 -2.30 2.53
CA THR A 21 8.44 -1.11 2.27
C THR A 21 8.21 -0.64 0.83
N VAL A 22 8.67 0.57 0.53
CA VAL A 22 8.61 1.12 -0.82
C VAL A 22 9.35 0.19 -1.81
N ASP A 23 10.51 -0.32 -1.40
CA ASP A 23 11.28 -1.24 -2.24
C ASP A 23 10.52 -2.53 -2.53
N GLU A 24 9.86 -3.07 -1.52
CA GLU A 24 9.04 -4.28 -1.66
C GLU A 24 7.85 -4.05 -2.58
N LEU A 25 7.19 -2.90 -2.45
CA LEU A 25 6.08 -2.54 -3.32
C LEU A 25 6.53 -2.42 -4.77
N ALA A 26 7.65 -1.74 -5.00
CA ALA A 26 8.19 -1.55 -6.34
C ALA A 26 8.48 -2.90 -7.00
N GLU A 27 9.09 -3.81 -6.26
CA GLU A 27 9.43 -5.13 -6.76
C GLU A 27 8.20 -6.01 -6.99
N HIS A 28 7.32 -6.05 -6.00
CA HIS A 28 6.15 -6.92 -6.05
C HIS A 28 5.15 -6.53 -7.14
N TYR A 29 4.93 -5.25 -7.34
CA TYR A 29 3.96 -4.74 -8.31
C TYR A 29 4.60 -4.27 -9.62
N GLY A 30 5.92 -4.40 -9.75
CA GLY A 30 6.61 -4.00 -10.98
C GLY A 30 6.57 -2.51 -11.26
N MET A 31 6.54 -1.68 -10.23
CA MET A 31 6.52 -0.22 -10.37
C MET A 31 7.88 0.37 -10.01
N GLU A 32 8.10 1.62 -10.43
CA GLU A 32 9.31 2.32 -10.05
C GLU A 32 9.25 2.76 -8.59
N LYS A 33 10.41 2.81 -7.95
CA LYS A 33 10.51 3.22 -6.55
C LYS A 33 9.88 4.59 -6.30
N ALA A 34 10.11 5.52 -7.21
CA ALA A 34 9.53 6.88 -7.12
C ALA A 34 8.00 6.83 -7.12
N ASP A 35 7.42 5.96 -7.94
CA ASP A 35 5.97 5.79 -8.01
C ASP A 35 5.44 5.15 -6.73
N ALA A 36 6.15 4.18 -6.17
CA ALA A 36 5.77 3.55 -4.92
C ALA A 36 5.81 4.56 -3.75
N GLU A 37 6.83 5.41 -3.71
CA GLU A 37 6.93 6.46 -2.71
C GLU A 37 5.77 7.45 -2.81
N LYS A 38 5.46 7.88 -4.03
CA LYS A 38 4.35 8.79 -4.27
C LYS A 38 3.03 8.16 -3.86
N PHE A 39 2.83 6.89 -4.20
CA PHE A 39 1.63 6.16 -3.82
C PHE A 39 1.47 6.13 -2.29
N ALA A 40 2.53 5.78 -1.59
CA ALA A 40 2.50 5.72 -0.13
C ALA A 40 2.14 7.08 0.50
N LYS A 41 2.65 8.16 -0.08
CA LYS A 41 2.32 9.51 0.38
C LYS A 41 0.88 9.89 0.08
N ASP A 42 0.45 9.65 -1.15
CA ASP A 42 -0.89 10.03 -1.60
C ASP A 42 -1.99 9.25 -0.87
N HIS A 43 -1.70 8.03 -0.47
CA HIS A 43 -2.66 7.16 0.20
C HIS A 43 -2.34 6.92 1.69
N ALA A 44 -1.54 7.80 2.28
CA ALA A 44 -1.11 7.65 3.68
C ALA A 44 -2.29 7.52 4.65
N ALA A 45 -3.33 8.31 4.47
CA ALA A 45 -4.51 8.27 5.32
C ALA A 45 -5.24 6.92 5.20
N GLU A 46 -5.41 6.44 3.97
CA GLU A 46 -6.06 5.15 3.70
C GLU A 46 -5.25 4.00 4.28
N ILE A 47 -3.92 4.07 4.13
CA ILE A 47 -3.01 3.06 4.68
C ILE A 47 -3.13 3.03 6.20
N SER A 48 -3.16 4.20 6.83
CA SER A 48 -3.29 4.31 8.29
C SER A 48 -4.61 3.72 8.78
N GLU A 49 -5.72 4.04 8.12
CA GLU A 49 -7.03 3.50 8.46
C GLU A 49 -7.08 1.98 8.29
N THR A 50 -6.52 1.49 7.19
CA THR A 50 -6.47 0.04 6.92
C THR A 50 -5.63 -0.66 7.97
N LYS A 51 -4.52 -0.08 8.36
CA LYS A 51 -3.63 -0.62 9.38
C LYS A 51 -4.36 -0.73 10.72
N GLU A 52 -5.09 0.31 11.11
CA GLU A 52 -5.89 0.30 12.33
C GLU A 52 -6.94 -0.81 12.29
N HIS A 53 -7.61 -0.94 11.16
CA HIS A 53 -8.63 -1.97 10.98
C HIS A 53 -8.03 -3.37 11.10
N LEU A 54 -6.89 -3.60 10.46
CA LEU A 54 -6.20 -4.89 10.52
C LEU A 54 -5.75 -5.22 11.95
N LYS A 55 -5.32 -4.23 12.70
CA LYS A 55 -4.96 -4.40 14.09
C LYS A 55 -6.16 -4.83 14.93
N GLN A 56 -7.29 -4.16 14.74
CA GLN A 56 -8.52 -4.47 15.46
C GLN A 56 -9.03 -5.87 15.16
N GLU A 57 -8.84 -6.32 13.92
CA GLU A 57 -9.25 -7.66 13.50
C GLU A 57 -8.22 -8.74 13.86
N GLY A 58 -7.06 -8.35 14.34
CA GLY A 58 -6.02 -9.29 14.75
C GLY A 58 -5.13 -9.81 13.64
N TYR A 59 -5.15 -9.19 12.46
CA TYR A 59 -4.31 -9.61 11.34
C TYR A 59 -2.87 -9.12 11.47
N ILE A 60 -2.67 -8.02 12.19
CA ILE A 60 -1.33 -7.48 12.47
C ILE A 60 -1.26 -7.02 13.92
N GLU A 61 -0.04 -6.87 14.42
CA GLU A 61 0.19 -6.41 15.79
C GLU A 61 0.30 -4.90 15.93
#